data_4529cb8e21621bdfed075f27bc3ed583
#
_entry.id   4529cb8e21621bdfed075f27bc3ed583
#
_cell.length_a   1.000
_cell.length_b   1.000
_cell.length_c   1.000
_cell.angle_alpha   90.00
_cell.angle_beta   90.00
_cell.angle_gamma   90.00
#
_symmetry.space_group_name_H-M   'P 1'
#
loop_
_entity.id
_entity.type
_entity.pdbx_description
1 polymer ?
#
loop_
_entity_poly.entity_id
_entity_poly.type
_entity_poly.pdbx_seq_one_letter_code
_entity_poly.pdbx_strand_id
1 'polypeptide(L)'
;MLIIEAEQLTESSKDGQHWYIEGVFAQSEAVNKNRRIYKESILDREVAAFNEAYVKTGRAVGELSHPQHSEINPDRAAILITKMVKEGHDYIGKARVLGTPCGQIIQAMLEGGVTIGVSTRGSGTVKTRKDGISEVCEDFRLHTVDAVMNPSAPKAIVSAVYENVMDVMTKNDTLYEEFKQYLIQRKAVRAEQRYKSSKAYEAAMVESFAKALNVLSGH
;
A
#
# COMPACT_ATOMS: atom_id res chain seq x y z
N MET A 1 -9.37 7.60 23.20
CA MET A 1 -8.49 8.40 22.31
C MET A 1 -8.49 7.74 20.94
N LEU A 2 -8.65 8.52 19.88
CA LEU A 2 -8.50 8.01 18.51
C LEU A 2 -7.00 7.81 18.21
N ILE A 3 -6.63 6.64 17.74
CA ILE A 3 -5.28 6.29 17.34
C ILE A 3 -5.26 6.20 15.82
N ILE A 4 -4.43 7.02 15.18
CA ILE A 4 -4.27 7.10 13.74
C ILE A 4 -2.79 6.86 13.42
N GLU A 5 -2.52 5.89 12.57
CA GLU A 5 -1.18 5.51 12.16
C GLU A 5 -1.04 5.53 10.65
N ALA A 6 -0.14 6.36 10.14
CA ALA A 6 0.23 6.34 8.74
C ALA A 6 1.46 5.45 8.59
N GLU A 7 1.30 4.26 8.07
CA GLU A 7 2.36 3.28 8.19
C GLU A 7 3.07 2.90 6.90
N GLN A 8 2.45 2.90 5.72
CA GLN A 8 3.23 2.35 4.59
C GLN A 8 2.75 2.79 3.21
N LEU A 9 3.69 2.78 2.28
CA LEU A 9 3.43 2.88 0.85
C LEU A 9 2.94 1.53 0.34
N THR A 10 2.04 1.58 -0.60
CA THR A 10 1.42 0.42 -1.20
C THR A 10 1.86 0.25 -2.64
N GLU A 11 1.96 -0.98 -3.10
CA GLU A 11 2.05 -1.25 -4.53
C GLU A 11 0.68 -1.05 -5.16
N SER A 12 0.63 -0.41 -6.33
CA SER A 12 -0.59 -0.30 -7.11
C SER A 12 -0.58 -1.26 -8.29
N SER A 13 -1.72 -1.83 -8.61
CA SER A 13 -1.93 -2.69 -9.78
C SER A 13 -3.31 -2.48 -10.37
N LYS A 14 -3.48 -2.81 -11.66
CA LYS A 14 -4.76 -2.73 -12.37
C LYS A 14 -5.06 -4.08 -13.03
N ASP A 15 -6.26 -4.60 -12.83
CA ASP A 15 -6.73 -5.86 -13.43
C ASP A 15 -7.58 -5.65 -14.69
N GLY A 16 -7.37 -4.56 -15.39
CA GLY A 16 -8.16 -4.15 -16.56
C GLY A 16 -9.35 -3.24 -16.22
N GLN A 17 -10.01 -3.42 -15.07
CA GLN A 17 -11.16 -2.61 -14.65
C GLN A 17 -10.97 -1.88 -13.32
N HIS A 18 -10.16 -2.42 -12.39
CA HIS A 18 -10.02 -1.91 -11.04
C HIS A 18 -8.56 -1.65 -10.68
N TRP A 19 -8.34 -0.57 -9.96
CA TRP A 19 -7.08 -0.30 -9.30
C TRP A 19 -7.04 -0.98 -7.93
N TYR A 20 -5.88 -1.50 -7.58
CA TYR A 20 -5.58 -2.08 -6.27
C TYR A 20 -4.36 -1.42 -5.67
N ILE A 21 -4.35 -1.33 -4.36
CA ILE A 21 -3.18 -0.98 -3.55
C ILE A 21 -2.87 -2.16 -2.63
N GLU A 22 -1.60 -2.57 -2.56
CA GLU A 22 -1.16 -3.71 -1.76
C GLU A 22 0.17 -3.39 -1.07
N GLY A 23 0.32 -3.78 0.18
CA GLY A 23 1.54 -3.56 0.95
C GLY A 23 1.33 -3.84 2.44
N VAL A 24 2.26 -3.38 3.27
CA VAL A 24 2.12 -3.52 4.73
C VAL A 24 1.10 -2.49 5.21
N PHE A 25 0.01 -2.94 5.81
CA PHE A 25 -1.05 -2.08 6.35
C PHE A 25 -0.88 -1.79 7.84
N ALA A 26 -0.23 -2.68 8.57
CA ALA A 26 0.16 -2.48 9.97
C ALA A 26 1.43 -3.29 10.28
N GLN A 27 2.15 -2.90 11.34
CA GLN A 27 3.36 -3.59 11.80
C GLN A 27 3.36 -3.70 13.33
N SER A 28 3.64 -4.90 13.84
CA SER A 28 3.83 -5.15 15.26
C SER A 28 5.31 -5.06 15.66
N GLU A 29 5.57 -4.88 16.93
CA GLU A 29 6.89 -4.89 17.58
C GLU A 29 7.90 -3.88 17.01
N ALA A 30 7.44 -2.93 16.18
CA ALA A 30 8.25 -1.86 15.61
C ALA A 30 7.76 -0.48 16.06
N VAL A 31 8.69 0.43 16.32
CA VAL A 31 8.34 1.82 16.63
C VAL A 31 8.08 2.57 15.33
N ASN A 32 6.88 3.06 15.19
CA ASN A 32 6.48 3.85 14.02
C ASN A 32 6.90 5.33 14.14
N LYS A 33 6.65 6.13 13.09
CA LYS A 33 7.00 7.56 13.10
C LYS A 33 6.26 8.40 14.15
N ASN A 34 5.10 7.94 14.60
CA ASN A 34 4.35 8.57 15.68
C ASN A 34 4.89 8.17 17.07
N ARG A 35 6.05 7.48 17.10
CA ARG A 35 6.68 6.94 18.31
C ARG A 35 5.76 5.99 19.08
N ARG A 36 4.95 5.20 18.35
CA ARG A 36 4.07 4.17 18.92
C ARG A 36 4.56 2.79 18.56
N ILE A 37 4.33 1.84 19.46
CA ILE A 37 4.59 0.42 19.26
C ILE A 37 3.33 -0.37 19.58
N TYR A 38 3.02 -1.33 18.72
CA TYR A 38 1.92 -2.27 18.89
C TYR A 38 2.48 -3.64 19.24
N LYS A 39 1.95 -4.26 20.28
CA LYS A 39 2.25 -5.66 20.57
C LYS A 39 1.63 -6.54 19.50
N GLU A 40 2.33 -7.62 19.15
CA GLU A 40 1.87 -8.59 18.18
C GLU A 40 0.50 -9.17 18.56
N SER A 41 0.30 -9.54 19.84
CA SER A 41 -0.97 -10.06 20.34
C SER A 41 -2.16 -9.13 20.14
N ILE A 42 -1.94 -7.81 20.22
CA ILE A 42 -2.98 -6.80 20.01
C ILE A 42 -3.37 -6.75 18.52
N LEU A 43 -2.38 -6.65 17.63
CA LEU A 43 -2.66 -6.60 16.19
C LEU A 43 -3.22 -7.93 15.66
N ASP A 44 -2.74 -9.08 16.13
CA ASP A 44 -3.30 -10.39 15.78
C ASP A 44 -4.79 -10.46 16.10
N ARG A 45 -5.17 -10.07 17.31
CA ARG A 45 -6.58 -10.03 17.74
C ARG A 45 -7.41 -9.06 16.89
N GLU A 46 -6.94 -7.84 16.70
CA GLU A 46 -7.70 -6.81 16.02
C GLU A 46 -7.82 -7.06 14.52
N VAL A 47 -6.75 -7.54 13.87
CA VAL A 47 -6.80 -7.92 12.45
C VAL A 47 -7.70 -9.13 12.22
N ALA A 48 -7.68 -10.13 13.12
CA ALA A 48 -8.61 -11.24 13.03
C ALA A 48 -10.06 -10.78 13.17
N ALA A 49 -10.36 -9.93 14.17
CA ALA A 49 -11.70 -9.36 14.37
C ALA A 49 -12.14 -8.49 13.18
N PHE A 50 -11.25 -7.67 12.62
CA PHE A 50 -11.52 -6.84 11.47
C PHE A 50 -11.81 -7.67 10.22
N ASN A 51 -11.04 -8.73 9.97
CA ASN A 51 -11.26 -9.64 8.85
C ASN A 51 -12.63 -10.32 8.94
N GLU A 52 -13.01 -10.82 10.11
CA GLU A 52 -14.32 -11.47 10.31
C GLU A 52 -15.48 -10.48 10.13
N ALA A 53 -15.39 -9.32 10.79
CA ALA A 53 -16.51 -8.39 10.84
C ALA A 53 -16.69 -7.61 9.54
N TYR A 54 -15.60 -7.28 8.84
CA TYR A 54 -15.63 -6.31 7.75
C TYR A 54 -15.09 -6.85 6.43
N VAL A 55 -13.91 -7.50 6.40
CA VAL A 55 -13.32 -7.98 5.14
C VAL A 55 -14.17 -9.09 4.52
N LYS A 56 -14.50 -10.12 5.29
CA LYS A 56 -15.33 -11.24 4.81
C LYS A 56 -16.73 -10.82 4.39
N THR A 57 -17.25 -9.76 4.96
CA THR A 57 -18.59 -9.24 4.67
C THR A 57 -18.61 -8.17 3.57
N GLY A 58 -17.46 -7.83 2.99
CA GLY A 58 -17.33 -6.79 1.97
C GLY A 58 -17.60 -5.37 2.47
N ARG A 59 -17.43 -5.10 3.78
CA ARG A 59 -17.69 -3.81 4.44
C ARG A 59 -16.45 -3.11 4.96
N ALA A 60 -15.27 -3.63 4.68
CA ALA A 60 -14.00 -3.05 5.13
C ALA A 60 -13.63 -1.81 4.29
N VAL A 61 -14.39 -0.73 4.45
CA VAL A 61 -14.22 0.52 3.70
C VAL A 61 -13.20 1.41 4.39
N GLY A 62 -12.24 1.95 3.63
CA GLY A 62 -11.33 3.02 4.04
C GLY A 62 -11.62 4.32 3.31
N GLU A 63 -11.29 5.43 3.96
CA GLU A 63 -11.52 6.78 3.46
C GLU A 63 -10.27 7.38 2.81
N LEU A 64 -10.45 8.45 2.03
CA LEU A 64 -9.37 9.31 1.56
C LEU A 64 -9.00 10.30 2.66
N SER A 65 -7.72 10.25 3.10
CA SER A 65 -7.18 10.99 4.24
C SER A 65 -7.77 10.55 5.59
N HIS A 66 -7.15 11.00 6.68
CA HIS A 66 -7.62 10.66 8.03
C HIS A 66 -8.68 11.64 8.52
N PRO A 67 -9.92 11.19 8.74
CA PRO A 67 -10.87 11.97 9.53
C PRO A 67 -10.53 11.85 11.03
N GLN A 68 -11.02 12.83 11.81
CA GLN A 68 -10.83 12.85 13.26
C GLN A 68 -11.91 12.08 14.04
N HIS A 69 -12.67 11.21 13.39
CA HIS A 69 -13.74 10.39 13.98
C HIS A 69 -13.55 8.91 13.66
N SER A 70 -14.15 8.04 14.47
CA SER A 70 -14.03 6.58 14.32
C SER A 70 -14.97 6.01 13.25
N GLU A 71 -16.11 6.65 13.02
CA GLU A 71 -17.12 6.22 12.05
C GLU A 71 -16.66 6.45 10.62
N ILE A 72 -17.09 5.55 9.72
CA ILE A 72 -16.83 5.68 8.28
C ILE A 72 -17.86 6.63 7.68
N ASN A 73 -17.38 7.71 7.04
CA ASN A 73 -18.22 8.60 6.25
C ASN A 73 -18.30 8.10 4.80
N PRO A 74 -19.49 7.69 4.32
CA PRO A 74 -19.67 7.20 2.95
C PRO A 74 -19.22 8.20 1.87
N ASP A 75 -19.34 9.51 2.12
CA ASP A 75 -18.93 10.55 1.18
C ASP A 75 -17.42 10.61 0.98
N ARG A 76 -16.65 10.04 1.92
CA ARG A 76 -15.19 9.96 1.88
C ARG A 76 -14.66 8.58 1.53
N ALA A 77 -15.56 7.59 1.35
CA ALA A 77 -15.20 6.23 0.99
C ALA A 77 -14.32 6.20 -0.27
N ALA A 78 -13.17 5.56 -0.21
CA ALA A 78 -12.18 5.59 -1.28
C ALA A 78 -11.63 4.22 -1.64
N ILE A 79 -11.49 3.32 -0.67
CA ILE A 79 -10.95 1.99 -0.85
C ILE A 79 -11.81 0.93 -0.15
N LEU A 80 -11.76 -0.29 -0.65
CA LEU A 80 -12.32 -1.48 0.00
C LEU A 80 -11.20 -2.46 0.27
N ILE A 81 -10.91 -2.71 1.54
CA ILE A 81 -9.92 -3.68 1.98
C ILE A 81 -10.47 -5.09 1.67
N THR A 82 -9.76 -5.84 0.84
CA THR A 82 -10.17 -7.17 0.38
C THR A 82 -9.40 -8.29 1.04
N LYS A 83 -8.26 -7.97 1.64
CA LYS A 83 -7.38 -8.93 2.31
C LYS A 83 -6.53 -8.21 3.36
N MET A 84 -6.31 -8.86 4.50
CA MET A 84 -5.30 -8.45 5.47
C MET A 84 -4.77 -9.72 6.18
N VAL A 85 -3.51 -10.07 5.97
CA VAL A 85 -2.88 -11.29 6.48
C VAL A 85 -1.55 -10.97 7.14
N LYS A 86 -1.20 -11.77 8.15
CA LYS A 86 0.06 -11.65 8.86
C LYS A 86 1.19 -12.35 8.10
N GLU A 87 2.33 -11.67 7.97
CA GLU A 87 3.59 -12.22 7.47
C GLU A 87 4.73 -11.74 8.40
N GLY A 88 5.12 -12.58 9.36
CA GLY A 88 6.06 -12.19 10.41
C GLY A 88 5.45 -11.12 11.33
N HIS A 89 6.11 -9.98 11.46
CA HIS A 89 5.61 -8.82 12.19
C HIS A 89 4.79 -7.85 11.33
N ASP A 90 4.72 -8.09 10.03
CA ASP A 90 3.98 -7.26 9.08
C ASP A 90 2.57 -7.83 8.83
N TYR A 91 1.60 -6.95 8.67
CA TYR A 91 0.23 -7.28 8.28
C TYR A 91 0.01 -6.77 6.85
N ILE A 92 0.15 -7.68 5.90
CA ILE A 92 0.03 -7.38 4.47
C ILE A 92 -1.44 -7.24 4.10
N GLY A 93 -1.79 -6.09 3.56
CA GLY A 93 -3.14 -5.77 3.13
C GLY A 93 -3.23 -5.60 1.62
N LYS A 94 -4.43 -5.84 1.08
CA LYS A 94 -4.81 -5.50 -0.27
C LYS A 94 -6.15 -4.77 -0.25
N ALA A 95 -6.24 -3.67 -0.96
CA ALA A 95 -7.47 -2.92 -1.10
C ALA A 95 -7.76 -2.56 -2.56
N ARG A 96 -9.02 -2.64 -2.95
CA ARG A 96 -9.52 -2.18 -4.23
C ARG A 96 -9.90 -0.70 -4.12
N VAL A 97 -9.49 0.11 -5.09
CA VAL A 97 -9.92 1.50 -5.21
C VAL A 97 -11.37 1.52 -5.70
N LEU A 98 -12.23 2.26 -4.99
CA LEU A 98 -13.66 2.35 -5.28
C LEU A 98 -13.94 3.35 -6.41
N GLY A 99 -15.07 3.19 -7.10
CA GLY A 99 -15.57 4.15 -8.09
C GLY A 99 -16.23 5.41 -7.49
N THR A 100 -16.11 5.63 -6.18
CA THR A 100 -16.60 6.81 -5.47
C THR A 100 -15.80 8.06 -5.85
N PRO A 101 -16.31 9.30 -5.62
CA PRO A 101 -15.55 10.52 -5.90
C PRO A 101 -14.14 10.52 -5.27
N CYS A 102 -14.00 10.08 -4.01
CA CYS A 102 -12.70 9.98 -3.36
C CYS A 102 -11.82 8.86 -3.93
N GLY A 103 -12.41 7.74 -4.36
CA GLY A 103 -11.68 6.68 -5.05
C GLY A 103 -11.20 7.12 -6.44
N GLN A 104 -11.99 7.89 -7.18
CA GLN A 104 -11.58 8.46 -8.47
C GLN A 104 -10.39 9.42 -8.32
N ILE A 105 -10.31 10.17 -7.22
CA ILE A 105 -9.13 11.00 -6.90
C ILE A 105 -7.90 10.12 -6.73
N ILE A 106 -8.00 9.02 -5.96
CA ILE A 106 -6.90 8.05 -5.80
C ILE A 106 -6.50 7.48 -7.16
N GLN A 107 -7.48 7.05 -7.97
CA GLN A 107 -7.22 6.49 -9.29
C GLN A 107 -6.46 7.48 -10.18
N ALA A 108 -6.91 8.72 -10.28
CA ALA A 108 -6.24 9.77 -11.05
C ALA A 108 -4.80 10.04 -10.56
N MET A 109 -4.58 9.99 -9.24
CA MET A 109 -3.24 10.12 -8.66
C MET A 109 -2.34 8.95 -9.04
N LEU A 110 -2.85 7.71 -8.97
CA LEU A 110 -2.10 6.50 -9.34
C LEU A 110 -1.77 6.50 -10.84
N GLU A 111 -2.70 6.93 -11.69
CA GLU A 111 -2.50 7.11 -13.14
C GLU A 111 -1.46 8.19 -13.43
N GLY A 112 -1.41 9.25 -12.62
CA GLY A 112 -0.41 10.31 -12.66
C GLY A 112 0.93 9.95 -12.01
N GLY A 113 1.13 8.69 -11.57
CA GLY A 113 2.38 8.22 -10.94
C GLY A 113 2.55 8.64 -9.49
N VAL A 114 1.50 9.12 -8.82
CA VAL A 114 1.55 9.47 -7.39
C VAL A 114 1.48 8.20 -6.55
N THR A 115 2.40 8.07 -5.60
CA THR A 115 2.36 6.97 -4.64
C THR A 115 1.37 7.27 -3.53
N ILE A 116 0.48 6.33 -3.28
CA ILE A 116 -0.50 6.38 -2.19
C ILE A 116 -0.06 5.49 -1.06
N GLY A 117 -0.11 5.98 0.16
CA GLY A 117 0.11 5.20 1.37
C GLY A 117 -1.18 4.78 2.03
N VAL A 118 -1.06 3.98 3.08
CA VAL A 118 -2.18 3.60 3.93
C VAL A 118 -1.87 3.85 5.39
N SER A 119 -2.91 4.00 6.19
CA SER A 119 -2.79 4.26 7.60
C SER A 119 -3.93 3.63 8.37
N THR A 120 -3.59 2.88 9.41
CA THR A 120 -4.59 2.30 10.32
C THR A 120 -5.27 3.38 11.15
N ARG A 121 -6.58 3.27 11.29
CA ARG A 121 -7.40 4.08 12.18
C ARG A 121 -8.05 3.19 13.23
N GLY A 122 -7.79 3.51 14.48
CA GLY A 122 -8.32 2.77 15.61
C GLY A 122 -8.56 3.67 16.83
N SER A 123 -9.07 3.11 17.88
CA SER A 123 -9.23 3.77 19.18
C SER A 123 -8.66 2.92 20.29
N GLY A 124 -8.19 3.56 21.35
CA GLY A 124 -7.62 2.89 22.51
C GLY A 124 -6.83 3.86 23.36
N THR A 125 -6.15 3.32 24.36
CA THR A 125 -5.24 4.07 25.21
C THR A 125 -3.78 3.76 24.87
N VAL A 126 -2.89 4.66 25.23
CA VAL A 126 -1.44 4.46 25.09
C VAL A 126 -0.77 4.71 26.43
N LYS A 127 0.29 3.97 26.70
CA LYS A 127 1.16 4.15 27.86
C LYS A 127 2.53 4.61 27.39
N THR A 128 2.88 5.85 27.68
CA THR A 128 4.19 6.41 27.30
C THR A 128 5.26 5.91 28.25
N ARG A 129 6.33 5.35 27.69
CA ARG A 129 7.56 4.92 28.37
C ARG A 129 8.45 6.11 28.69
N LYS A 130 9.47 5.91 29.54
CA LYS A 130 10.47 6.93 29.89
C LYS A 130 11.28 7.42 28.69
N ASP A 131 11.47 6.57 27.67
CA ASP A 131 12.16 6.89 26.41
C ASP A 131 11.27 7.66 25.41
N GLY A 132 10.03 7.99 25.79
CA GLY A 132 9.08 8.73 24.97
C GLY A 132 8.39 7.87 23.90
N ILE A 133 8.54 6.55 23.93
CA ILE A 133 7.78 5.61 23.10
C ILE A 133 6.46 5.32 23.78
N SER A 134 5.38 5.34 23.02
CA SER A 134 4.03 5.06 23.49
C SER A 134 3.61 3.64 23.10
N GLU A 135 3.42 2.77 24.08
CA GLU A 135 2.84 1.44 23.89
C GLU A 135 1.33 1.54 23.75
N VAL A 136 0.79 0.93 22.71
CA VAL A 136 -0.67 0.79 22.55
C VAL A 136 -1.18 -0.29 23.52
N CYS A 137 -2.25 0.02 24.25
CA CYS A 137 -2.80 -0.85 25.28
C CYS A 137 -3.81 -1.86 24.73
N GLU A 138 -4.19 -2.83 25.57
CA GLU A 138 -5.07 -3.94 25.21
C GLU A 138 -6.51 -3.52 24.84
N ASP A 139 -6.92 -2.31 25.18
CA ASP A 139 -8.21 -1.72 24.78
C ASP A 139 -8.25 -1.19 23.36
N PHE A 140 -7.17 -1.34 22.61
CA PHE A 140 -7.11 -0.94 21.19
C PHE A 140 -8.17 -1.68 20.37
N ARG A 141 -8.83 -0.95 19.47
CA ARG A 141 -9.77 -1.45 18.47
C ARG A 141 -9.44 -0.86 17.12
N LEU A 142 -9.23 -1.74 16.13
CA LEU A 142 -9.02 -1.37 14.73
C LEU A 142 -10.38 -1.06 14.09
N HIS A 143 -10.55 0.15 13.57
CA HIS A 143 -11.76 0.57 12.87
C HIS A 143 -11.67 0.37 11.37
N THR A 144 -10.56 0.80 10.77
CA THR A 144 -10.29 0.65 9.34
C THR A 144 -8.84 0.96 9.00
N VAL A 145 -8.54 0.90 7.69
CA VAL A 145 -7.31 1.40 7.08
C VAL A 145 -7.70 2.41 6.02
N ASP A 146 -7.18 3.63 6.12
CA ASP A 146 -7.45 4.74 5.22
C ASP A 146 -6.33 4.92 4.19
N ALA A 147 -6.68 5.47 3.01
CA ALA A 147 -5.71 5.87 2.00
C ALA A 147 -5.18 7.28 2.31
N VAL A 148 -3.86 7.46 2.33
CA VAL A 148 -3.21 8.73 2.72
C VAL A 148 -2.10 9.13 1.76
N MET A 149 -1.84 10.44 1.67
CA MET A 149 -0.81 10.99 0.78
C MET A 149 0.60 10.97 1.38
N ASN A 150 0.70 11.05 2.70
CA ASN A 150 1.99 11.09 3.42
C ASN A 150 2.05 9.95 4.46
N PRO A 151 2.39 8.74 4.05
CA PRO A 151 2.59 7.63 4.97
C PRO A 151 3.81 7.89 5.86
N SER A 152 3.70 7.49 7.12
CA SER A 152 4.74 7.75 8.12
C SER A 152 5.90 6.74 8.13
N ALA A 153 6.00 5.80 7.20
CA ALA A 153 6.98 4.73 7.25
C ALA A 153 8.24 4.93 6.40
N PRO A 154 9.41 4.48 6.90
CA PRO A 154 10.71 4.63 6.23
C PRO A 154 10.95 3.68 5.04
N LYS A 155 10.22 2.57 4.92
CA LYS A 155 10.50 1.49 3.93
C LYS A 155 9.73 1.62 2.62
N ALA A 156 9.15 2.76 2.35
CA ALA A 156 8.12 2.91 1.38
C ALA A 156 8.57 3.70 0.15
N ILE A 157 9.45 3.20 -0.63
CA ILE A 157 9.73 3.75 -1.97
C ILE A 157 9.90 2.56 -2.91
N VAL A 158 8.90 2.16 -3.67
CA VAL A 158 9.19 1.30 -4.86
C VAL A 158 8.13 1.27 -5.97
N SER A 159 6.89 1.66 -5.85
CA SER A 159 5.89 1.26 -6.86
C SER A 159 5.27 2.36 -7.72
N ALA A 160 5.39 3.62 -7.37
CA ALA A 160 4.98 4.72 -8.25
C ALA A 160 5.97 4.99 -9.39
N VAL A 161 7.01 4.18 -9.46
CA VAL A 161 8.18 4.38 -10.33
C VAL A 161 7.90 4.01 -11.79
N TYR A 162 6.83 3.27 -12.12
CA TYR A 162 6.72 2.63 -13.42
C TYR A 162 6.47 3.57 -14.61
N GLU A 163 5.66 4.61 -14.47
CA GLU A 163 5.38 5.50 -15.61
C GLU A 163 6.19 6.80 -15.59
N ASN A 164 6.37 7.44 -14.44
CA ASN A 164 7.22 8.65 -14.34
C ASN A 164 8.72 8.37 -14.52
N VAL A 165 9.19 7.18 -14.17
CA VAL A 165 10.59 6.79 -14.39
C VAL A 165 10.89 6.63 -15.89
N MET A 166 9.93 6.17 -16.68
CA MET A 166 10.12 6.11 -18.13
C MET A 166 10.38 7.49 -18.72
N ASP A 167 9.67 8.51 -18.26
CA ASP A 167 9.83 9.90 -18.76
C ASP A 167 11.17 10.55 -18.33
N VAL A 168 11.66 10.24 -17.15
CA VAL A 168 12.96 10.70 -16.65
C VAL A 168 14.10 9.87 -17.24
N MET A 169 13.89 8.58 -17.45
CA MET A 169 14.89 7.65 -18.03
C MET A 169 15.11 7.86 -19.51
N THR A 170 14.11 8.27 -20.26
CA THR A 170 14.26 8.64 -21.67
C THR A 170 15.20 9.84 -21.88
N LYS A 171 15.55 10.54 -20.80
CA LYS A 171 16.47 11.68 -20.80
C LYS A 171 17.87 11.36 -20.23
N ASN A 172 18.12 10.12 -19.77
CA ASN A 172 19.39 9.72 -19.15
C ASN A 172 19.67 8.22 -19.34
N ASP A 173 20.49 7.90 -20.33
CA ASP A 173 20.82 6.52 -20.74
C ASP A 173 21.42 5.66 -19.61
N THR A 174 22.21 6.23 -18.72
CA THR A 174 22.82 5.51 -17.58
C THR A 174 21.79 5.10 -16.57
N LEU A 175 20.87 6.00 -16.21
CA LEU A 175 19.78 5.73 -15.28
C LEU A 175 18.81 4.67 -15.85
N TYR A 176 18.62 4.69 -17.15
CA TYR A 176 17.83 3.72 -17.88
C TYR A 176 18.40 2.30 -17.79
N GLU A 177 19.70 2.11 -18.04
CA GLU A 177 20.32 0.79 -17.96
C GLU A 177 20.40 0.27 -16.51
N GLU A 178 20.67 1.11 -15.53
CA GLU A 178 20.63 0.73 -14.11
C GLU A 178 19.23 0.27 -13.68
N PHE A 179 18.20 0.96 -14.11
CA PHE A 179 16.82 0.58 -13.82
C PHE A 179 16.41 -0.70 -14.53
N LYS A 180 16.82 -0.89 -15.76
CA LYS A 180 16.61 -2.14 -16.50
C LYS A 180 17.23 -3.34 -15.79
N GLN A 181 18.46 -3.19 -15.30
CA GLN A 181 19.13 -4.22 -14.51
C GLN A 181 18.40 -4.48 -13.18
N TYR A 182 17.95 -3.44 -12.50
CA TYR A 182 17.13 -3.55 -11.31
C TYR A 182 15.80 -4.30 -11.55
N LEU A 183 15.10 -3.99 -12.65
CA LEU A 183 13.87 -4.68 -13.04
C LEU A 183 14.10 -6.15 -13.37
N ILE A 184 15.21 -6.47 -14.04
CA ILE A 184 15.60 -7.85 -14.35
C ILE A 184 15.86 -8.64 -13.06
N GLN A 185 16.62 -8.09 -12.12
CA GLN A 185 16.89 -8.70 -10.83
C GLN A 185 15.62 -8.90 -10.00
N ARG A 186 14.75 -7.89 -9.97
CA ARG A 186 13.49 -7.95 -9.23
C ARG A 186 12.50 -8.94 -9.85
N LYS A 187 12.47 -9.08 -11.17
CA LYS A 187 11.69 -10.10 -11.86
C LYS A 187 12.19 -11.51 -11.52
N ALA A 188 13.48 -11.74 -11.47
CA ALA A 188 14.04 -13.03 -11.10
C ALA A 188 13.60 -13.46 -9.69
N VAL A 189 13.67 -12.55 -8.71
CA VAL A 189 13.24 -12.79 -7.34
C VAL A 189 11.73 -13.03 -7.23
N ARG A 190 10.90 -12.30 -7.98
CA ARG A 190 9.44 -12.49 -8.00
C ARG A 190 8.99 -13.71 -8.80
N ALA A 191 9.70 -14.06 -9.88
CA ALA A 191 9.41 -15.26 -10.66
C ALA A 191 9.60 -16.53 -9.84
N GLU A 192 10.63 -16.58 -8.98
CA GLU A 192 10.83 -17.68 -8.03
C GLU A 192 9.70 -17.79 -7.00
N GLN A 193 9.09 -16.67 -6.61
CA GLN A 193 8.09 -16.64 -5.54
C GLN A 193 6.63 -16.78 -6.00
N ARG A 194 6.26 -16.42 -7.22
CA ARG A 194 4.84 -16.29 -7.60
C ARG A 194 4.36 -17.01 -8.87
N TYR A 195 5.17 -17.32 -9.89
CA TYR A 195 4.59 -17.80 -11.17
C TYR A 195 5.45 -18.81 -11.94
N LYS A 196 5.00 -20.06 -11.94
CA LYS A 196 5.40 -21.09 -12.92
C LYS A 196 4.70 -20.96 -14.29
N SER A 197 4.00 -19.85 -14.58
CA SER A 197 3.21 -19.67 -15.82
C SER A 197 3.54 -18.42 -16.66
N SER A 198 4.69 -17.79 -16.52
CA SER A 198 4.89 -16.42 -16.96
C SER A 198 5.72 -16.19 -18.24
N LYS A 199 5.98 -17.19 -19.08
CA LYS A 199 6.62 -16.95 -20.39
C LYS A 199 5.83 -15.95 -21.28
N ALA A 200 4.50 -15.96 -21.18
CA ALA A 200 3.64 -15.05 -21.95
C ALA A 200 3.71 -13.60 -21.40
N TYR A 201 3.83 -13.42 -20.09
CA TYR A 201 3.96 -12.10 -19.48
C TYR A 201 5.33 -11.46 -19.76
N GLU A 202 6.41 -12.25 -19.72
CA GLU A 202 7.75 -11.78 -20.11
C GLU A 202 7.80 -11.37 -21.58
N ALA A 203 7.21 -12.15 -22.48
CA ALA A 203 7.13 -11.83 -23.89
C ALA A 203 6.36 -10.52 -24.14
N ALA A 204 5.21 -10.33 -23.49
CA ALA A 204 4.40 -9.13 -23.58
C ALA A 204 5.12 -7.87 -23.02
N MET A 205 5.90 -8.03 -21.94
CA MET A 205 6.69 -6.96 -21.36
C MET A 205 7.87 -6.58 -22.23
N VAL A 206 8.59 -7.56 -22.81
CA VAL A 206 9.68 -7.32 -23.74
C VAL A 206 9.16 -6.66 -25.01
N GLU A 207 8.03 -7.10 -25.53
CA GLU A 207 7.40 -6.50 -26.72
C GLU A 207 6.92 -5.07 -26.45
N SER A 208 6.28 -4.81 -25.31
CA SER A 208 5.87 -3.45 -24.92
C SER A 208 7.06 -2.51 -24.75
N PHE A 209 8.16 -3.04 -24.24
CA PHE A 209 9.40 -2.31 -24.04
C PHE A 209 10.12 -2.01 -25.38
N ALA A 210 10.16 -2.99 -26.29
CA ALA A 210 10.71 -2.82 -27.63
C ALA A 210 9.90 -1.79 -28.44
N LYS A 211 8.56 -1.80 -28.31
CA LYS A 211 7.70 -0.78 -28.91
C LYS A 211 7.99 0.63 -28.39
N ALA A 212 8.16 0.77 -27.06
CA ALA A 212 8.52 2.06 -26.46
C ALA A 212 9.88 2.57 -26.95
N LEU A 213 10.88 1.70 -27.06
CA LEU A 213 12.20 2.03 -27.60
C LEU A 213 12.14 2.48 -29.08
N ASN A 214 11.36 1.81 -29.92
CA ASN A 214 11.20 2.18 -31.33
C ASN A 214 10.54 3.55 -31.52
N VAL A 215 9.56 3.88 -30.67
CA VAL A 215 8.93 5.22 -30.66
C VAL A 215 9.92 6.31 -30.26
N LEU A 216 10.86 6.01 -29.37
CA LEU A 216 11.87 6.96 -28.88
C LEU A 216 13.08 7.10 -29.80
N SER A 217 13.41 6.08 -30.60
CA SER A 217 14.52 6.10 -31.55
C SER A 217 14.18 6.77 -32.91
N GLY A 218 12.95 7.24 -33.08
CA GLY A 218 12.54 8.03 -34.25
C GLY A 218 12.48 7.25 -35.57
N HIS A 219 12.29 5.94 -35.49
CA HIS A 219 12.05 5.08 -36.66
C HIS A 219 10.69 4.45 -36.63
#